data_a5b17168e4c60ae135d38c3ad2952e15
#
_entry.id   a5b17168e4c60ae135d38c3ad2952e15
#
_cell.length_a   1.000
_cell.length_b   1.000
_cell.length_c   1.000
_cell.angle_alpha   90.00
_cell.angle_beta   90.00
_cell.angle_gamma   90.00
#
_symmetry.space_group_name_H-M   'P 1'
#
loop_
_entity.id
_entity.type
_entity.pdbx_description
1 polymer ?
#
loop_
_entity_poly.entity_id
_entity_poly.type
_entity_poly.pdbx_seq_one_letter_code
_entity_poly.pdbx_strand_id
1 'polypeptide(L)'
;MFYQNSQRRIYYDDQLQKHTQFNNEYIYAFTWEDPRVDHRLLKIREDDVVLCITSAGDNVLDYIYQASPRRVHAVDLNPNQNHLLELKTAALQSLPYAQVWKMFGEGRFPGFRDALISKLSPHLSSQACQYWMSHTSTFDSSHGLYETGGSR
;
A
#
# COMPACT_ATOMS: atom_id res chain seq x y z
N MET A 1 -11.55 -1.32 -8.11
CA MET A 1 -11.26 -0.33 -9.16
C MET A 1 -10.86 0.97 -8.48
N PHE A 2 -9.56 1.26 -8.45
CA PHE A 2 -9.07 2.52 -7.85
C PHE A 2 -9.40 3.68 -8.79
N TYR A 3 -10.36 4.52 -8.42
CA TYR A 3 -10.71 5.71 -9.17
C TYR A 3 -9.68 6.80 -8.84
N GLN A 4 -8.67 6.95 -9.67
CA GLN A 4 -7.78 8.10 -9.60
C GLN A 4 -8.38 9.23 -10.44
N ASN A 5 -8.78 10.32 -9.79
CA ASN A 5 -9.25 11.51 -10.45
C ASN A 5 -8.08 12.22 -11.14
N SER A 6 -7.90 11.99 -12.44
CA SER A 6 -6.77 12.47 -13.24
C SER A 6 -6.62 14.01 -13.31
N GLN A 7 -7.68 14.76 -13.03
CA GLN A 7 -7.65 16.23 -13.13
C GLN A 7 -7.05 16.94 -11.92
N ARG A 8 -6.93 16.27 -10.75
CA ARG A 8 -6.30 16.85 -9.54
C ARG A 8 -4.82 16.49 -9.39
N ARG A 9 -4.25 15.66 -10.26
CA ARG A 9 -2.86 15.21 -10.20
C ARG A 9 -1.82 16.33 -10.36
N ILE A 10 -2.10 17.31 -11.21
CA ILE A 10 -1.12 18.37 -11.57
C ILE A 10 -0.72 19.20 -10.34
N TYR A 11 -1.62 19.40 -9.38
CA TYR A 11 -1.32 20.16 -8.16
C TYR A 11 -0.53 19.37 -7.12
N TYR A 12 -0.68 18.04 -7.07
CA TYR A 12 0.01 17.20 -6.09
C TYR A 12 1.46 16.90 -6.50
N ASP A 13 1.72 16.64 -7.77
CA ASP A 13 3.07 16.31 -8.23
C ASP A 13 4.03 17.49 -8.10
N ASP A 14 3.59 18.72 -8.37
CA ASP A 14 4.41 19.93 -8.22
C ASP A 14 4.72 20.28 -6.76
N GLN A 15 3.81 19.98 -5.83
CA GLN A 15 4.03 20.24 -4.40
C GLN A 15 4.88 19.16 -3.74
N LEU A 16 4.72 17.89 -4.13
CA LEU A 16 5.48 16.76 -3.58
C LEU A 16 6.93 16.75 -4.06
N GLN A 17 7.22 17.19 -5.27
CA GLN A 17 8.59 17.35 -5.76
C GLN A 17 9.40 18.40 -4.99
N LYS A 18 8.74 19.35 -4.34
CA LYS A 18 9.38 20.37 -3.51
C LYS A 18 9.62 19.92 -2.06
N HIS A 19 8.96 18.87 -1.61
CA HIS A 19 9.10 18.33 -0.27
C HIS A 19 9.87 17.00 -0.33
N THR A 20 11.19 17.09 -0.31
CA THR A 20 12.11 15.95 -0.17
C THR A 20 12.01 15.24 1.20
N GLN A 21 10.93 15.46 1.94
CA GLN A 21 10.76 14.97 3.32
C GLN A 21 10.77 13.45 3.44
N PHE A 22 10.44 12.73 2.36
CA PHE A 22 10.28 11.28 2.41
C PHE A 22 11.30 10.52 1.58
N ASN A 23 12.34 11.18 1.03
CA ASN A 23 13.42 10.58 0.22
C ASN A 23 12.90 9.59 -0.86
N ASN A 24 11.67 9.81 -1.36
CA ASN A 24 11.00 8.89 -2.30
C ASN A 24 10.80 7.46 -1.76
N GLU A 25 10.74 7.29 -0.44
CA GLU A 25 10.53 6.00 0.23
C GLU A 25 9.19 6.00 0.98
N TYR A 26 8.62 4.80 1.22
CA TYR A 26 7.56 4.64 2.22
C TYR A 26 8.15 4.79 3.63
N ILE A 27 7.34 5.25 4.58
CA ILE A 27 7.76 5.40 5.98
C ILE A 27 7.39 4.15 6.75
N TYR A 28 6.12 3.75 6.68
CA TYR A 28 5.57 2.63 7.43
C TYR A 28 5.41 1.40 6.53
N ALA A 29 6.05 0.29 6.87
CA ALA A 29 5.88 -0.99 6.18
C ALA A 29 4.65 -1.76 6.67
N PHE A 30 4.28 -1.58 7.95
CA PHE A 30 3.07 -2.14 8.57
C PHE A 30 2.49 -1.15 9.58
N THR A 31 1.20 -1.31 9.91
CA THR A 31 0.52 -0.46 10.90
C THR A 31 0.96 -0.82 12.32
N TRP A 32 0.96 0.18 13.21
CA TRP A 32 1.29 0.00 14.63
C TRP A 32 0.04 0.00 15.51
N GLU A 33 -1.07 0.45 14.97
CA GLU A 33 -2.36 0.54 15.65
C GLU A 33 -3.14 -0.78 15.54
N ASP A 34 -3.94 -1.06 16.56
CA ASP A 34 -4.85 -2.21 16.57
C ASP A 34 -6.21 -1.83 15.97
N PRO A 35 -6.57 -2.30 14.78
CA PRO A 35 -7.82 -1.94 14.12
C PRO A 35 -9.07 -2.39 14.90
N ARG A 36 -8.95 -3.34 15.82
CA ARG A 36 -10.07 -3.77 16.69
C ARG A 36 -10.60 -2.62 17.56
N VAL A 37 -9.73 -1.66 17.91
CA VAL A 37 -10.14 -0.46 18.65
C VAL A 37 -11.06 0.38 17.78
N ASP A 38 -10.69 0.59 16.51
CA ASP A 38 -11.49 1.37 15.56
C ASP A 38 -12.85 0.72 15.30
N HIS A 39 -12.90 -0.59 15.05
CA HIS A 39 -14.16 -1.32 14.87
C HIS A 39 -15.11 -1.16 16.07
N ARG A 40 -14.55 -1.26 17.28
CA ARG A 40 -15.33 -1.10 18.51
C ARG A 40 -15.90 0.31 18.68
N LEU A 41 -15.10 1.33 18.35
CA LEU A 41 -15.47 2.74 18.56
C LEU A 41 -16.33 3.28 17.42
N LEU A 42 -15.95 3.04 16.18
CA LEU A 42 -16.59 3.60 15.00
C LEU A 42 -17.81 2.78 14.55
N LYS A 43 -17.86 1.48 14.86
CA LYS A 43 -18.94 0.56 14.47
C LYS A 43 -19.25 0.64 12.97
N ILE A 44 -18.20 0.59 12.17
CA ILE A 44 -18.28 0.68 10.70
C ILE A 44 -19.24 -0.38 10.16
N ARG A 45 -20.13 0.02 9.25
CA ARG A 45 -21.16 -0.80 8.63
C ARG A 45 -21.03 -0.85 7.12
N GLU A 46 -21.75 -1.78 6.49
CA GLU A 46 -21.72 -2.01 5.04
C GLU A 46 -22.20 -0.81 4.20
N ASP A 47 -23.04 0.08 4.75
CA ASP A 47 -23.53 1.27 4.08
C ASP A 47 -22.63 2.50 4.25
N ASP A 48 -21.62 2.42 5.10
CA ASP A 48 -20.72 3.54 5.40
C ASP A 48 -19.74 3.85 4.25
N VAL A 49 -19.31 5.10 4.22
CA VAL A 49 -18.18 5.58 3.45
C VAL A 49 -17.09 6.01 4.42
N VAL A 50 -15.97 5.32 4.39
CA VAL A 50 -14.83 5.54 5.29
C VAL A 50 -13.79 6.40 4.60
N LEU A 51 -13.30 7.43 5.29
CA LEU A 51 -12.10 8.19 4.93
C LEU A 51 -11.04 7.92 6.00
N CYS A 52 -9.86 7.46 5.59
CA CYS A 52 -8.76 7.19 6.52
C CYS A 52 -7.40 7.56 5.91
N ILE A 53 -6.42 7.77 6.78
CA ILE A 53 -5.01 7.91 6.36
C ILE A 53 -4.52 6.52 5.95
N THR A 54 -3.81 6.45 4.81
CA THR A 54 -3.31 5.17 4.28
C THR A 54 -2.32 4.52 5.23
N SER A 55 -1.34 5.31 5.74
CA SER A 55 -0.24 4.76 6.54
C SER A 55 0.38 3.54 5.84
N ALA A 56 0.50 2.41 6.50
CA ALA A 56 0.96 1.17 5.87
C ALA A 56 -0.13 0.41 5.09
N GLY A 57 -1.40 0.82 5.20
CA GLY A 57 -2.55 0.24 4.50
C GLY A 57 -3.20 -0.95 5.19
N ASP A 58 -2.61 -1.50 6.26
CA ASP A 58 -3.14 -2.71 6.91
C ASP A 58 -4.50 -2.46 7.55
N ASN A 59 -4.70 -1.31 8.22
CA ASN A 59 -5.99 -0.94 8.79
C ASN A 59 -7.05 -0.74 7.70
N VAL A 60 -6.66 -0.17 6.54
CA VAL A 60 -7.55 -0.04 5.37
C VAL A 60 -8.06 -1.41 4.92
N LEU A 61 -7.13 -2.36 4.79
CA LEU A 61 -7.46 -3.74 4.39
C LEU A 61 -8.33 -4.44 5.45
N ASP A 62 -8.04 -4.22 6.73
CA ASP A 62 -8.83 -4.78 7.81
C ASP A 62 -10.26 -4.22 7.84
N TYR A 63 -10.46 -2.91 7.64
CA TYR A 63 -11.80 -2.32 7.53
C TYR A 63 -12.59 -2.93 6.38
N ILE A 64 -11.96 -3.14 5.23
CA ILE A 64 -12.60 -3.77 4.07
C ILE A 64 -12.99 -5.22 4.39
N TYR A 65 -12.12 -5.97 5.04
CA TYR A 65 -12.32 -7.38 5.34
C TYR A 65 -13.37 -7.60 6.43
N GLN A 66 -13.30 -6.84 7.53
CA GLN A 66 -14.13 -7.07 8.72
C GLN A 66 -15.50 -6.40 8.62
N ALA A 67 -15.57 -5.20 8.06
CA ALA A 67 -16.80 -4.40 8.06
C ALA A 67 -17.45 -4.30 6.68
N SER A 68 -16.71 -4.59 5.60
CA SER A 68 -17.19 -4.51 4.22
C SER A 68 -17.93 -3.20 3.88
N PRO A 69 -17.38 -2.03 4.22
CA PRO A 69 -18.06 -0.76 4.01
C PRO A 69 -18.31 -0.53 2.51
N ARG A 70 -19.33 0.26 2.20
CA ARG A 70 -19.68 0.60 0.81
C ARG A 70 -18.50 1.19 0.02
N ARG A 71 -17.64 1.96 0.71
CA ARG A 71 -16.45 2.56 0.10
C ARG A 71 -15.43 2.95 1.17
N VAL A 72 -14.14 2.77 0.84
CA VAL A 72 -13.03 3.30 1.63
C VAL A 72 -12.22 4.25 0.75
N HIS A 73 -11.95 5.45 1.27
CA HIS A 73 -11.02 6.42 0.70
C HIS A 73 -9.77 6.45 1.58
N ALA A 74 -8.69 5.88 1.10
CA ALA A 74 -7.39 5.93 1.74
C ALA A 74 -6.59 7.08 1.13
N VAL A 75 -6.08 7.98 1.97
CA VAL A 75 -5.31 9.16 1.57
C VAL A 75 -4.02 9.26 2.36
N ASP A 76 -2.94 9.66 1.71
CA ASP A 76 -1.68 9.92 2.38
C ASP A 76 -0.94 11.06 1.70
N LEU A 77 -0.21 11.85 2.48
CA LEU A 77 0.66 12.89 1.96
C LEU A 77 1.87 12.29 1.23
N ASN A 78 2.37 11.14 1.71
CA ASN A 78 3.41 10.38 1.05
C ASN A 78 2.78 9.41 0.02
N PRO A 79 2.91 9.62 -1.29
CA PRO A 79 2.32 8.77 -2.30
C PRO A 79 2.83 7.32 -2.24
N ASN A 80 4.03 7.10 -1.69
CA ASN A 80 4.61 5.78 -1.59
C ASN A 80 3.87 4.87 -0.59
N GLN A 81 3.17 5.46 0.41
CA GLN A 81 2.25 4.72 1.27
C GLN A 81 1.05 4.20 0.47
N ASN A 82 0.50 5.00 -0.45
CA ASN A 82 -0.56 4.55 -1.34
C ASN A 82 -0.07 3.46 -2.30
N HIS A 83 1.16 3.57 -2.81
CA HIS A 83 1.77 2.53 -3.64
C HIS A 83 1.99 1.22 -2.88
N LEU A 84 2.30 1.30 -1.58
CA LEU A 84 2.40 0.11 -0.72
C LEU A 84 1.03 -0.54 -0.52
N LEU A 85 -0.03 0.23 -0.26
CA LEU A 85 -1.40 -0.29 -0.15
C LEU A 85 -1.85 -0.93 -1.47
N GLU A 86 -1.58 -0.30 -2.61
CA GLU A 86 -1.87 -0.88 -3.93
C GLU A 86 -1.15 -2.23 -4.11
N LEU A 87 0.13 -2.31 -3.74
CA LEU A 87 0.90 -3.56 -3.83
C LEU A 87 0.32 -4.65 -2.94
N LYS A 88 -0.01 -4.33 -1.67
CA LYS A 88 -0.65 -5.29 -0.75
C LYS A 88 -1.96 -5.81 -1.33
N THR A 89 -2.78 -4.91 -1.85
CA THR A 89 -4.07 -5.27 -2.47
C THR A 89 -3.87 -6.15 -3.71
N ALA A 90 -2.94 -5.79 -4.59
CA ALA A 90 -2.62 -6.56 -5.79
C ALA A 90 -2.10 -7.97 -5.43
N ALA A 91 -1.24 -8.07 -4.43
CA ALA A 91 -0.70 -9.34 -3.96
C ALA A 91 -1.80 -10.26 -3.40
N LEU A 92 -2.70 -9.73 -2.56
CA LEU A 92 -3.83 -10.49 -2.01
C LEU A 92 -4.79 -10.98 -3.09
N GLN A 93 -4.94 -10.24 -4.20
CA GLN A 93 -5.83 -10.60 -5.31
C GLN A 93 -5.22 -11.61 -6.28
N SER A 94 -3.90 -11.62 -6.44
CA SER A 94 -3.25 -12.32 -7.57
C SER A 94 -2.21 -13.36 -7.20
N LEU A 95 -1.76 -13.39 -5.93
CA LEU A 95 -0.74 -14.33 -5.48
C LEU A 95 -1.31 -15.40 -4.54
N PRO A 96 -0.76 -16.63 -4.56
CA PRO A 96 -1.02 -17.62 -3.53
C PRO A 96 -0.57 -17.14 -2.15
N TYR A 97 -1.27 -17.58 -1.10
CA TYR A 97 -0.96 -17.20 0.29
C TYR A 97 0.53 -17.31 0.65
N ALA A 98 1.18 -18.40 0.25
CA ALA A 98 2.61 -18.61 0.55
C ALA A 98 3.52 -17.50 -0.03
N GLN A 99 3.16 -16.93 -1.19
CA GLN A 99 3.89 -15.82 -1.78
C GLN A 99 3.57 -14.48 -1.09
N VAL A 100 2.30 -14.27 -0.74
CA VAL A 100 1.89 -13.10 0.08
C VAL A 100 2.60 -13.12 1.43
N TRP A 101 2.69 -14.30 2.07
CA TRP A 101 3.41 -14.46 3.33
C TRP A 101 4.90 -14.13 3.20
N LYS A 102 5.56 -14.60 2.15
CA LYS A 102 6.96 -14.23 1.88
C LYS A 102 7.16 -12.74 1.74
N MET A 103 6.25 -12.05 1.01
CA MET A 103 6.33 -10.60 0.84
C MET A 103 6.11 -9.84 2.13
N PHE A 104 5.01 -10.11 2.84
CA PHE A 104 4.53 -9.27 3.95
C PHE A 104 4.61 -9.95 5.33
N GLY A 105 4.90 -11.22 5.41
CA GLY A 105 5.22 -11.93 6.65
C GLY A 105 6.73 -11.99 6.89
N GLU A 106 7.48 -12.44 5.89
CA GLU A 106 8.94 -12.58 5.96
C GLU A 106 9.67 -11.31 5.48
N GLY A 107 8.99 -10.44 4.73
CA GLY A 107 9.55 -9.23 4.15
C GLY A 107 10.48 -9.48 2.94
N ARG A 108 10.55 -10.72 2.44
CA ARG A 108 11.46 -11.14 1.36
C ARG A 108 10.73 -12.01 0.35
N PHE A 109 10.92 -11.71 -0.91
CA PHE A 109 10.34 -12.48 -1.99
C PHE A 109 11.30 -12.52 -3.19
N PRO A 110 12.25 -13.44 -3.22
CA PRO A 110 13.11 -13.65 -4.39
C PRO A 110 12.27 -13.88 -5.64
N GLY A 111 12.57 -13.16 -6.73
CA GLY A 111 11.75 -13.15 -7.94
C GLY A 111 10.58 -12.16 -7.91
N PHE A 112 10.60 -11.20 -7.00
CA PHE A 112 9.58 -10.15 -6.91
C PHE A 112 9.39 -9.42 -8.24
N ARG A 113 10.48 -9.10 -8.96
CA ARG A 113 10.41 -8.42 -10.25
C ARG A 113 9.57 -9.20 -11.27
N ASP A 114 9.78 -10.50 -11.37
CA ASP A 114 9.05 -11.35 -12.32
C ASP A 114 7.56 -11.46 -11.93
N ALA A 115 7.27 -11.59 -10.65
CA ALA A 115 5.91 -11.55 -10.14
C ALA A 115 5.25 -10.19 -10.37
N LEU A 116 5.99 -9.09 -10.19
CA LEU A 116 5.49 -7.74 -10.45
C LEU A 116 5.04 -7.59 -11.90
N ILE A 117 5.88 -8.01 -12.84
CA ILE A 117 5.58 -7.90 -14.28
C ILE A 117 4.43 -8.83 -14.69
N SER A 118 4.48 -10.09 -14.25
CA SER A 118 3.58 -11.12 -14.78
C SER A 118 2.22 -11.21 -14.07
N LYS A 119 2.14 -10.82 -12.79
CA LYS A 119 0.95 -11.04 -11.95
C LYS A 119 0.41 -9.76 -11.31
N LEU A 120 1.28 -8.90 -10.78
CA LEU A 120 0.86 -7.76 -9.97
C LEU A 120 0.51 -6.53 -10.81
N SER A 121 1.26 -6.28 -11.89
CA SER A 121 1.11 -5.06 -12.71
C SER A 121 -0.31 -4.81 -13.23
N PRO A 122 -1.13 -5.82 -13.58
CA PRO A 122 -2.52 -5.57 -14.02
C PRO A 122 -3.42 -4.99 -12.92
N HIS A 123 -3.01 -5.14 -11.65
CA HIS A 123 -3.75 -4.70 -10.47
C HIS A 123 -3.21 -3.40 -9.85
N LEU A 124 -2.16 -2.83 -10.44
CA LEU A 124 -1.50 -1.61 -9.96
C LEU A 124 -1.82 -0.42 -10.87
N SER A 125 -1.82 0.76 -10.28
CA SER A 125 -1.74 1.99 -11.09
C SER A 125 -0.37 2.09 -11.79
N SER A 126 -0.32 2.86 -12.87
CA SER A 126 0.95 3.08 -13.60
C SER A 126 2.05 3.67 -12.69
N GLN A 127 1.68 4.53 -11.74
CA GLN A 127 2.61 5.14 -10.80
C GLN A 127 3.14 4.13 -9.80
N ALA A 128 2.25 3.33 -9.19
CA ALA A 128 2.66 2.27 -8.27
C ALA A 128 3.54 1.22 -8.99
N CYS A 129 3.18 0.86 -10.22
CA CYS A 129 3.99 -0.06 -11.02
C CYS A 129 5.39 0.49 -11.29
N GLN A 130 5.52 1.76 -11.70
CA GLN A 130 6.81 2.41 -11.90
C GLN A 130 7.63 2.49 -10.61
N TYR A 131 6.97 2.85 -9.50
CA TYR A 131 7.62 2.89 -8.20
C TYR A 131 8.21 1.54 -7.83
N TRP A 132 7.42 0.47 -7.87
CA TRP A 132 7.89 -0.86 -7.50
C TRP A 132 8.88 -1.46 -8.49
N MET A 133 8.83 -1.09 -9.78
CA MET A 133 9.84 -1.46 -10.77
C MET A 133 11.22 -0.87 -10.45
N SER A 134 11.26 0.35 -9.91
CA SER A 134 12.51 0.99 -9.47
C SER A 134 12.96 0.56 -8.07
N HIS A 135 12.10 -0.10 -7.28
CA HIS A 135 12.35 -0.55 -5.91
C HIS A 135 12.26 -2.08 -5.74
N THR A 136 12.59 -2.84 -6.77
CA THR A 136 12.53 -4.31 -6.70
C THR A 136 13.46 -4.89 -5.63
N SER A 137 14.56 -4.22 -5.33
CA SER A 137 15.50 -4.60 -4.28
C SER A 137 14.88 -4.64 -2.88
N THR A 138 13.73 -3.97 -2.67
CA THR A 138 13.00 -4.02 -1.40
C THR A 138 12.68 -5.45 -0.96
N PHE A 139 12.37 -6.34 -1.91
CA PHE A 139 12.04 -7.74 -1.62
C PHE A 139 13.14 -8.73 -2.03
N ASP A 140 13.99 -8.36 -2.99
CA ASP A 140 15.03 -9.23 -3.54
C ASP A 140 16.39 -9.12 -2.81
N SER A 141 16.57 -8.07 -1.97
CA SER A 141 17.81 -7.87 -1.22
C SER A 141 17.86 -8.68 0.07
N SER A 142 19.04 -8.73 0.69
CA SER A 142 19.23 -9.34 2.00
C SER A 142 18.49 -8.61 3.13
N HIS A 143 18.18 -7.32 2.93
CA HIS A 143 17.54 -6.49 3.95
C HIS A 143 16.02 -6.69 4.03
N GLY A 144 15.34 -6.79 2.88
CA GLY A 144 13.88 -6.99 2.85
C GLY A 144 13.05 -5.73 3.18
N LEU A 145 11.72 -5.91 3.14
CA LEU A 145 10.74 -4.83 3.28
C LEU A 145 10.87 -4.05 4.60
N TYR A 146 11.14 -4.75 5.69
CA TYR A 146 11.15 -4.16 7.04
C TYR A 146 12.46 -3.47 7.40
N GLU A 147 13.50 -3.70 6.63
CA GLU A 147 14.81 -3.06 6.79
C GLU A 147 15.04 -1.95 5.76
N THR A 148 14.07 -1.71 4.87
CA THR A 148 14.04 -0.62 3.89
C THR A 148 12.94 0.37 4.27
N GLY A 149 12.98 1.59 3.73
CA GLY A 149 12.01 2.62 4.09
C GLY A 149 12.44 3.52 5.25
N GLY A 150 11.58 4.49 5.61
CA GLY A 150 11.90 5.60 6.52
C GLY A 150 11.82 5.26 8.02
N SER A 151 11.13 4.20 8.42
CA SER A 151 10.99 3.79 9.84
C SER A 151 11.85 2.56 10.16
N ARG A 152 13.14 2.74 10.13
CA ARG A 152 14.12 1.71 10.53
C ARG A 152 14.35 1.73 12.03
#